data_79cf806693a765d14c04cf0d7b6c636d
#
_entry.id   79cf806693a765d14c04cf0d7b6c636d
#
_cell.length_a   1.000
_cell.length_b   1.000
_cell.length_c   1.000
_cell.angle_alpha   90.00
_cell.angle_beta   90.00
_cell.angle_gamma   90.00
#
_symmetry.space_group_name_H-M   'P 1'
#
loop_
_entity.id
_entity.type
_entity.pdbx_description
1 polymer ?
#
loop_
_entity_poly.entity_id
_entity_poly.type
_entity_poly.pdbx_seq_one_letter_code
_entity_poly.pdbx_strand_id
1 'polypeptide(L)'
;MEFIVQVQGDIALVVLGGELDVALAPHLKSVLKGAIEQGHRKIVVDMKDVKFIDSSCLGVLVNAHKLAASLQGAIKFAEASEPVRKIFELTRTDKHLKFCATIDEAKNSFGPR
;
A
#
# COMPACT_ATOMS: atom_id res chain seq x y z
N MET A 1 -9.52 7.62 -11.99
CA MET A 1 -8.12 7.42 -11.55
C MET A 1 -7.72 5.97 -11.71
N GLU A 2 -6.60 5.74 -12.37
CA GLU A 2 -6.10 4.37 -12.54
C GLU A 2 -4.95 4.12 -11.59
N PHE A 3 -4.95 2.91 -11.04
CA PHE A 3 -3.84 2.46 -10.23
C PHE A 3 -2.91 1.63 -11.12
N ILE A 4 -1.61 1.81 -10.94
CA ILE A 4 -0.59 1.20 -11.80
C ILE A 4 0.20 0.19 -10.98
N VAL A 5 0.42 -1.00 -11.55
CA VAL A 5 1.27 -2.00 -10.93
C VAL A 5 2.49 -2.19 -11.84
N GLN A 6 3.67 -1.97 -11.27
CA GLN A 6 4.94 -2.14 -11.99
C GLN A 6 5.76 -3.20 -11.27
N VAL A 7 6.18 -4.22 -11.99
CA VAL A 7 7.03 -5.25 -11.40
C VAL A 7 8.49 -4.89 -11.64
N GLN A 8 9.27 -4.79 -10.57
CA GLN A 8 10.67 -4.43 -10.60
C GLN A 8 11.45 -5.51 -9.83
N GLY A 9 11.99 -6.48 -10.56
CA GLY A 9 12.64 -7.62 -9.94
C GLY A 9 11.62 -8.44 -9.16
N ASP A 10 11.86 -8.65 -7.87
CA ASP A 10 10.95 -9.38 -7.00
C ASP A 10 9.99 -8.46 -6.23
N ILE A 11 9.94 -7.18 -6.60
CA ILE A 11 9.08 -6.19 -5.94
C ILE A 11 7.97 -5.76 -6.90
N ALA A 12 6.74 -5.74 -6.41
CA ALA A 12 5.62 -5.14 -7.12
C ALA A 12 5.40 -3.73 -6.56
N LEU A 13 5.54 -2.74 -7.40
CA LEU A 13 5.28 -1.34 -7.03
C LEU A 13 3.86 -1.01 -7.46
N VAL A 14 3.02 -0.67 -6.50
CA VAL A 14 1.63 -0.28 -6.75
C VAL A 14 1.52 1.22 -6.56
N VAL A 15 1.25 1.95 -7.64
CA VAL A 15 1.17 3.41 -7.62
C VAL A 15 -0.30 3.81 -7.48
N LEU A 16 -0.61 4.50 -6.40
CA LEU A 16 -1.95 5.01 -6.13
C LEU A 16 -1.97 6.52 -6.32
N GLY A 17 -3.16 7.08 -6.49
CA GLY A 17 -3.27 8.54 -6.61
C GLY A 17 -4.71 9.00 -6.44
N GLY A 18 -4.86 10.31 -6.23
CA GLY A 18 -6.15 10.96 -6.12
C GLY A 18 -6.78 10.79 -4.75
N GLU A 19 -8.09 10.86 -4.72
CA GLU A 19 -8.87 10.74 -3.49
C GLU A 19 -9.38 9.30 -3.37
N LEU A 20 -8.86 8.58 -2.40
CA LEU A 20 -9.21 7.18 -2.18
C LEU A 20 -10.47 7.13 -1.33
N ASP A 21 -11.61 7.24 -1.98
CA ASP A 21 -12.92 7.24 -1.33
C ASP A 21 -13.63 5.90 -1.51
N VAL A 22 -14.86 5.84 -0.99
CA VAL A 22 -15.65 4.61 -1.00
C VAL A 22 -15.89 4.08 -2.42
N ALA A 23 -15.95 4.96 -3.42
CA ALA A 23 -16.17 4.55 -4.81
C ALA A 23 -14.96 3.77 -5.36
N LEU A 24 -13.75 4.09 -4.89
CA LEU A 24 -12.53 3.43 -5.34
C LEU A 24 -12.15 2.21 -4.52
N ALA A 25 -12.78 2.01 -3.37
CA ALA A 25 -12.39 0.90 -2.46
C ALA A 25 -12.44 -0.48 -3.14
N PRO A 26 -13.47 -0.84 -3.92
CA PRO A 26 -13.47 -2.13 -4.60
C PRO A 26 -12.33 -2.28 -5.60
N HIS A 27 -12.01 -1.22 -6.32
CA HIS A 27 -10.91 -1.23 -7.29
C HIS A 27 -9.57 -1.39 -6.59
N LEU A 28 -9.36 -0.65 -5.50
CA LEU A 28 -8.14 -0.75 -4.69
C LEU A 28 -7.97 -2.17 -4.16
N LYS A 29 -9.04 -2.75 -3.64
CA LYS A 29 -9.02 -4.13 -3.15
C LYS A 29 -8.63 -5.11 -4.27
N SER A 30 -9.21 -4.95 -5.45
CA SER A 30 -8.93 -5.81 -6.58
C SER A 30 -7.47 -5.74 -7.01
N VAL A 31 -6.90 -4.53 -7.04
CA VAL A 31 -5.51 -4.33 -7.45
C VAL A 31 -4.55 -4.99 -6.45
N LEU A 32 -4.74 -4.75 -5.16
CA LEU A 32 -3.85 -5.30 -4.14
C LEU A 32 -3.99 -6.80 -4.01
N LYS A 33 -5.22 -7.30 -3.96
CA LYS A 33 -5.48 -8.72 -3.86
C LYS A 33 -4.94 -9.45 -5.10
N GLY A 34 -5.13 -8.85 -6.28
CA GLY A 34 -4.61 -9.41 -7.52
C GLY A 34 -3.10 -9.57 -7.50
N ALA A 35 -2.38 -8.55 -7.03
CA ALA A 35 -0.93 -8.62 -6.93
C ALA A 35 -0.50 -9.76 -5.99
N ILE A 36 -1.16 -9.90 -4.86
CA ILE A 36 -0.86 -10.95 -3.90
C ILE A 36 -1.17 -12.34 -4.50
N GLU A 37 -2.29 -12.47 -5.17
CA GLU A 37 -2.70 -13.74 -5.79
C GLU A 37 -1.80 -14.14 -6.95
N GLN A 38 -1.16 -13.18 -7.61
CA GLN A 38 -0.19 -13.47 -8.66
C GLN A 38 1.17 -13.92 -8.10
N GLY A 39 1.31 -13.94 -6.80
CA GLY A 39 2.52 -14.45 -6.17
C GLY A 39 3.47 -13.40 -5.66
N HIS A 40 3.13 -12.12 -5.75
CA HIS A 40 4.00 -11.07 -5.25
C HIS A 40 4.01 -11.09 -3.72
N ARG A 41 5.21 -11.15 -3.14
CA ARG A 41 5.39 -11.21 -1.69
C ARG A 41 6.05 -9.96 -1.13
N LYS A 42 6.63 -9.13 -2.01
CA LYS A 42 7.24 -7.86 -1.65
C LYS A 42 6.51 -6.78 -2.43
N ILE A 43 5.67 -6.02 -1.75
CA ILE A 43 4.82 -5.01 -2.38
C ILE A 43 5.14 -3.66 -1.76
N VAL A 44 5.41 -2.67 -2.61
CA VAL A 44 5.57 -1.28 -2.20
C VAL A 44 4.40 -0.49 -2.77
N VAL A 45 3.70 0.21 -1.90
CA VAL A 45 2.59 1.08 -2.31
C VAL A 45 3.10 2.52 -2.32
N ASP A 46 3.14 3.11 -3.51
CA ASP A 46 3.54 4.51 -3.69
C ASP A 46 2.33 5.41 -3.49
N MET A 47 2.39 6.25 -2.48
CA MET A 47 1.28 7.13 -2.09
C MET A 47 1.58 8.61 -2.37
N LYS A 48 2.60 8.91 -3.18
CA LYS A 48 3.00 10.30 -3.41
C LYS A 48 1.85 11.16 -3.94
N ASP A 49 1.03 10.61 -4.84
CA ASP A 49 -0.05 11.36 -5.47
C ASP A 49 -1.41 11.15 -4.79
N VAL A 50 -1.45 10.46 -3.66
CA VAL A 50 -2.68 10.30 -2.88
C VAL A 50 -2.95 11.60 -2.12
N LYS A 51 -4.16 12.15 -2.31
CA LYS A 51 -4.58 13.41 -1.69
C LYS A 51 -5.40 13.19 -0.43
N PHE A 52 -6.12 12.10 -0.36
CA PHE A 52 -7.04 11.81 0.73
C PHE A 52 -7.33 10.31 0.75
N ILE A 53 -7.64 9.79 1.92
CA ILE A 53 -8.06 8.39 2.06
C ILE A 53 -9.14 8.32 3.15
N ASP A 54 -10.21 7.60 2.85
CA ASP A 54 -11.30 7.42 3.82
C ASP A 54 -11.21 6.03 4.50
N SER A 55 -12.12 5.79 5.44
CA SER A 55 -12.09 4.57 6.25
C SER A 55 -12.28 3.29 5.43
N SER A 56 -13.05 3.35 4.34
CA SER A 56 -13.26 2.17 3.50
C SER A 56 -11.96 1.73 2.85
N CYS A 57 -11.18 2.68 2.33
CA CYS A 57 -9.89 2.38 1.73
C CYS A 57 -8.83 2.02 2.77
N LEU A 58 -8.87 2.65 3.95
CA LEU A 58 -8.00 2.24 5.07
C LEU A 58 -8.20 0.76 5.39
N GLY A 59 -9.47 0.33 5.45
CA GLY A 59 -9.79 -1.08 5.69
C GLY A 59 -9.22 -2.00 4.62
N VAL A 60 -9.28 -1.56 3.36
CA VAL A 60 -8.71 -2.34 2.26
C VAL A 60 -7.20 -2.51 2.44
N LEU A 61 -6.50 -1.42 2.80
CA LEU A 61 -5.04 -1.48 2.98
C LEU A 61 -4.67 -2.40 4.15
N VAL A 62 -5.38 -2.31 5.26
CA VAL A 62 -5.13 -3.16 6.42
C VAL A 62 -5.37 -4.62 6.08
N ASN A 63 -6.48 -4.92 5.39
CA ASN A 63 -6.80 -6.30 5.02
C ASN A 63 -5.79 -6.87 4.02
N ALA A 64 -5.33 -6.06 3.07
CA ALA A 64 -4.30 -6.49 2.12
C ALA A 64 -3.00 -6.81 2.85
N HIS A 65 -2.62 -5.97 3.82
CA HIS A 65 -1.43 -6.22 4.62
C HIS A 65 -1.54 -7.55 5.36
N LYS A 66 -2.69 -7.81 5.98
CA LYS A 66 -2.91 -9.07 6.70
C LYS A 66 -2.85 -10.27 5.77
N LEU A 67 -3.44 -10.15 4.58
CA LEU A 67 -3.40 -11.23 3.61
C LEU A 67 -1.96 -11.52 3.17
N ALA A 68 -1.20 -10.48 2.84
CA ALA A 68 0.20 -10.64 2.45
C ALA A 68 1.00 -11.31 3.58
N ALA A 69 0.80 -10.86 4.81
CA ALA A 69 1.50 -11.42 5.97
C ALA A 69 1.17 -12.90 6.16
N SER A 70 -0.08 -13.29 5.93
CA SER A 70 -0.50 -14.70 6.08
C SER A 70 0.19 -15.60 5.05
N LEU A 71 0.67 -15.02 3.96
CA LEU A 71 1.39 -15.73 2.90
C LEU A 71 2.91 -15.47 2.97
N GLN A 72 3.38 -14.94 4.11
CA GLN A 72 4.78 -14.65 4.36
C GLN A 72 5.34 -13.55 3.46
N GLY A 73 4.46 -12.65 3.03
CA GLY A 73 4.85 -11.46 2.29
C GLY A 73 4.72 -10.22 3.15
N ALA A 74 4.98 -9.07 2.56
CA ALA A 74 4.86 -7.80 3.26
C ALA A 74 4.49 -6.69 2.28
N ILE A 75 3.76 -5.70 2.79
CA ILE A 75 3.44 -4.48 2.05
C ILE A 75 4.06 -3.32 2.80
N LYS A 76 4.84 -2.51 2.10
CA LYS A 76 5.43 -1.27 2.63
C LYS A 76 4.79 -0.10 1.92
N PHE A 77 4.50 0.96 2.67
CA PHE A 77 3.86 2.17 2.14
C PHE A 77 4.91 3.28 2.09
N ALA A 78 5.01 3.97 0.97
CA ALA A 78 6.05 4.97 0.76
C ALA A 78 5.48 6.27 0.22
N GLU A 79 6.17 7.38 0.48
CA GLU A 79 5.89 8.70 -0.08
C GLU A 79 4.56 9.28 0.38
N ALA A 80 3.98 8.81 1.48
CA ALA A 80 2.74 9.38 1.98
C ALA A 80 2.99 10.82 2.45
N SER A 81 2.15 11.75 1.97
CA SER A 81 2.25 13.14 2.39
C SER A 81 1.88 13.27 3.88
N GLU A 82 2.27 14.39 4.48
CA GLU A 82 1.97 14.61 5.89
C GLU A 82 0.45 14.57 6.18
N PRO A 83 -0.42 15.24 5.39
CA PRO A 83 -1.85 15.13 5.64
C PRO A 83 -2.39 13.70 5.57
N VAL A 84 -1.89 12.90 4.64
CA VAL A 84 -2.31 11.50 4.51
C VAL A 84 -1.78 10.67 5.68
N ARG A 85 -0.53 10.87 6.07
CA ARG A 85 0.02 10.18 7.23
C ARG A 85 -0.76 10.51 8.50
N LYS A 86 -1.21 11.76 8.62
CA LYS A 86 -2.02 12.18 9.75
C LYS A 86 -3.32 11.36 9.87
N ILE A 87 -3.93 11.03 8.72
CA ILE A 87 -5.13 10.21 8.71
C ILE A 87 -4.83 8.82 9.30
N PHE A 88 -3.70 8.23 8.90
CA PHE A 88 -3.30 6.93 9.45
C PHE A 88 -3.03 7.02 10.94
N GLU A 89 -2.40 8.10 11.39
CA GLU A 89 -2.11 8.29 12.81
C GLU A 89 -3.38 8.46 13.64
N LEU A 90 -4.31 9.30 13.16
CA LEU A 90 -5.56 9.58 13.87
C LEU A 90 -6.46 8.35 13.97
N THR A 91 -6.42 7.48 12.99
CA THR A 91 -7.20 6.26 12.98
C THR A 91 -6.46 5.08 13.58
N ARG A 92 -5.20 5.29 14.00
CA ARG A 92 -4.31 4.27 14.57
C ARG A 92 -3.99 3.12 13.63
N THR A 93 -4.28 3.26 12.35
CA THR A 93 -3.93 2.25 11.35
C THR A 93 -2.43 2.21 11.08
N ASP A 94 -1.71 3.30 11.41
CA ASP A 94 -0.25 3.33 11.28
C ASP A 94 0.44 2.27 12.16
N LYS A 95 -0.24 1.78 13.20
CA LYS A 95 0.32 0.73 14.05
C LYS A 95 0.30 -0.64 13.38
N HIS A 96 -0.52 -0.81 12.37
CA HIS A 96 -0.66 -2.08 11.66
C HIS A 96 0.08 -2.10 10.32
N LEU A 97 0.51 -0.93 9.83
CA LEU A 97 1.12 -0.79 8.52
C LEU A 97 2.54 -0.29 8.65
N LYS A 98 3.38 -0.58 7.64
CA LYS A 98 4.78 -0.17 7.62
C LYS A 98 4.95 0.98 6.66
N PHE A 99 5.40 2.13 7.16
CA PHE A 99 5.61 3.33 6.37
C PHE A 99 7.08 3.63 6.23
N CYS A 100 7.48 4.00 5.03
CA CYS A 100 8.84 4.43 4.72
C CYS A 100 8.76 5.82 4.07
N ALA A 101 9.80 6.61 4.23
CA ALA A 101 9.80 7.97 3.68
C ALA A 101 9.85 7.96 2.16
N THR A 102 10.62 7.06 1.57
CA THR A 102 10.82 7.00 0.12
C THR A 102 10.59 5.60 -0.42
N ILE A 103 10.37 5.52 -1.73
CA ILE A 103 10.24 4.23 -2.42
C ILE A 103 11.52 3.40 -2.27
N ASP A 104 12.70 4.03 -2.42
CA ASP A 104 13.96 3.31 -2.28
C ASP A 104 14.13 2.74 -0.88
N GLU A 105 13.79 3.51 0.14
CA GLU A 105 13.82 3.03 1.51
C GLU A 105 12.90 1.82 1.68
N ALA A 106 11.69 1.89 1.11
CA ALA A 106 10.74 0.79 1.19
C ALA A 106 11.28 -0.46 0.51
N LYS A 107 11.85 -0.33 -0.69
CA LYS A 107 12.43 -1.46 -1.41
C LYS A 107 13.55 -2.11 -0.62
N ASN A 108 14.39 -1.30 0.02
CA ASN A 108 15.54 -1.80 0.79
C ASN A 108 15.13 -2.39 2.13
N SER A 109 13.93 -2.08 2.62
CA SER A 109 13.47 -2.51 3.93
C SER A 109 13.07 -3.98 3.99
N PHE A 110 12.93 -4.65 2.85
CA PHE A 110 12.61 -6.08 2.83
C PHE A 110 13.80 -6.95 3.24
N GLY A 111 14.99 -6.36 3.31
CA GLY A 111 16.18 -7.05 3.76
C GLY A 111 16.79 -7.93 2.70
N PRO A 112 17.95 -8.50 3.02
CA PRO A 112 18.63 -9.43 2.11
C PRO A 112 17.89 -10.76 2.05
N ARG A 113 18.10 -11.47 0.99
CA ARG A 113 17.57 -12.81 0.79
C ARG A 113 18.50 -13.83 1.39
#